data_fa40570ed378e92dc2e9eb7bf7ada085
#
_entry.id   fa40570ed378e92dc2e9eb7bf7ada085
#
_cell.length_a   1.000
_cell.length_b   1.000
_cell.length_c   1.000
_cell.angle_alpha   90.00
_cell.angle_beta   90.00
_cell.angle_gamma   90.00
#
_symmetry.space_group_name_H-M   'P 1'
#
loop_
_entity.id
_entity.type
_entity.pdbx_description
1 polymer ?
#
loop_
_entity_poly.entity_id
_entity_poly.type
_entity_poly.pdbx_seq_one_letter_code
_entity_poly.pdbx_strand_id
1 'polypeptide(L)'
;MEAFSHDKQACTKILGPSGQLEILTTYPTEAALPYVAVICHPHPLHQGTMHNKVVTTLAKSVMQQLPTVRFNFRGVMDSEGVYDDGIGEQEDLNAVLAWVKQILPGHQLLLMGFSFGGFVAASVADTRDDINYLLTVAPALRLGNFDLLTEVACPWSVIFGDQDDVVSPLDLQSLVDNPPIVTLKGQVLVGAGHFFHGRLLDLQRCVANDLVSHIDGFVI
;
A
#
# COMPACT_ATOMS: atom_id res chain seq x y z
N MET A 1 16.81 14.89 13.42
CA MET A 1 17.00 13.52 12.90
C MET A 1 16.33 13.53 11.52
N GLU A 2 17.10 13.34 10.46
CA GLU A 2 16.52 13.34 9.12
C GLU A 2 15.63 12.10 8.97
N ALA A 3 14.34 12.30 8.76
CA ALA A 3 13.35 11.23 8.61
C ALA A 3 13.55 10.43 7.30
N PHE A 4 14.23 11.03 6.33
CA PHE A 4 14.67 10.39 5.11
C PHE A 4 16.18 10.54 4.94
N SER A 5 16.86 9.46 4.60
CA SER A 5 18.28 9.47 4.24
C SER A 5 18.39 9.33 2.73
N HIS A 6 19.06 10.28 2.07
CA HIS A 6 19.45 10.13 0.68
C HIS A 6 20.34 8.89 0.55
N ASP A 7 20.10 8.05 -0.44
CA ASP A 7 20.84 6.82 -0.77
C ASP A 7 20.70 5.64 0.19
N LYS A 8 19.93 5.74 1.28
CA LYS A 8 19.81 4.66 2.26
C LYS A 8 18.40 4.53 2.81
N GLN A 9 18.07 3.32 3.22
CA GLN A 9 16.90 3.10 4.06
C GLN A 9 17.18 3.67 5.46
N ALA A 10 16.25 4.45 5.99
CA ALA A 10 16.31 4.96 7.34
C ALA A 10 15.17 4.37 8.18
N CYS A 11 15.52 3.78 9.34
CA CYS A 11 14.55 3.32 10.31
C CYS A 11 14.29 4.42 11.33
N THR A 12 13.04 4.65 11.67
CA THR A 12 12.62 5.58 12.72
C THR A 12 11.37 5.06 13.40
N LYS A 13 10.94 5.69 14.48
CA LYS A 13 9.66 5.43 15.14
C LYS A 13 8.86 6.72 15.22
N ILE A 14 7.55 6.61 15.07
CA ILE A 14 6.62 7.72 15.25
C ILE A 14 5.61 7.35 16.33
N LEU A 15 5.00 8.34 16.96
CA LEU A 15 3.88 8.10 17.87
C LEU A 15 2.63 7.74 17.07
N GLY A 16 2.13 6.54 17.26
CA GLY A 16 0.85 6.07 16.77
C GLY A 16 -0.23 6.08 17.87
N PRO A 17 -1.47 5.67 17.56
CA PRO A 17 -2.58 5.66 18.50
C PRO A 17 -2.40 4.71 19.69
N SER A 18 -1.74 3.57 19.48
CA SER A 18 -1.53 2.52 20.48
C SER A 18 -0.07 2.36 20.91
N GLY A 19 0.74 3.40 20.75
CA GLY A 19 2.17 3.39 21.03
C GLY A 19 3.01 3.73 19.81
N GLN A 20 4.31 3.44 19.87
CA GLN A 20 5.21 3.75 18.76
C GLN A 20 5.04 2.79 17.59
N LEU A 21 5.05 3.34 16.37
CA LEU A 21 5.05 2.58 15.12
C LEU A 21 6.44 2.62 14.49
N GLU A 22 6.94 1.46 14.10
CA GLU A 22 8.21 1.31 13.37
C GLU A 22 8.04 1.69 11.90
N ILE A 23 8.88 2.59 11.42
CA ILE A 23 8.84 3.16 10.07
C ILE A 23 10.16 2.89 9.37
N LEU A 24 10.08 2.53 8.10
CA LEU A 24 11.22 2.42 7.19
C LEU A 24 11.00 3.32 5.98
N THR A 25 11.88 4.29 5.81
CA THR A 25 11.83 5.23 4.70
C THR A 25 12.94 4.98 3.68
N THR A 26 12.68 5.33 2.43
CA THR A 26 13.68 5.40 1.36
C THR A 26 13.44 6.68 0.57
N TYR A 27 14.51 7.39 0.22
CA TYR A 27 14.43 8.59 -0.61
C TYR A 27 15.23 8.36 -1.91
N PRO A 28 14.73 8.77 -3.10
CA PRO A 28 15.47 8.66 -4.35
C PRO A 28 16.80 9.41 -4.30
N THR A 29 17.83 8.87 -4.97
CA THR A 29 19.14 9.51 -5.11
C THR A 29 19.14 10.68 -6.08
N GLU A 30 18.24 10.61 -7.07
CA GLU A 30 18.01 11.66 -8.06
C GLU A 30 16.80 12.53 -7.69
N ALA A 31 16.43 13.45 -8.56
CA ALA A 31 15.28 14.33 -8.32
C ALA A 31 14.00 13.49 -8.12
N ALA A 32 13.41 13.58 -6.94
CA ALA A 32 12.16 12.92 -6.62
C ALA A 32 10.98 13.60 -7.31
N LEU A 33 10.02 12.82 -7.79
CA LEU A 33 8.72 13.34 -8.18
C LEU A 33 7.95 13.83 -6.94
N PRO A 34 6.99 14.76 -7.10
CA PRO A 34 6.23 15.35 -5.98
C PRO A 34 5.15 14.40 -5.45
N TYR A 35 5.49 13.12 -5.30
CA TYR A 35 4.65 12.06 -4.74
C TYR A 35 5.41 11.33 -3.63
N VAL A 36 4.69 10.69 -2.73
CA VAL A 36 5.24 9.78 -1.74
C VAL A 36 4.39 8.52 -1.65
N ALA A 37 5.04 7.36 -1.72
CA ALA A 37 4.36 6.07 -1.62
C ALA A 37 4.35 5.58 -0.16
N VAL A 38 3.15 5.35 0.40
CA VAL A 38 2.94 4.70 1.70
C VAL A 38 2.42 3.29 1.47
N ILE A 39 3.09 2.28 2.04
CA ILE A 39 2.85 0.88 1.69
C ILE A 39 2.50 0.05 2.93
N CYS A 40 1.31 -0.54 2.94
CA CYS A 40 0.74 -1.35 4.00
C CYS A 40 1.04 -2.84 3.80
N HIS A 41 1.48 -3.51 4.87
CA HIS A 41 1.86 -4.93 4.84
C HIS A 41 0.67 -5.88 5.05
N PRO A 42 0.82 -7.19 4.71
CA PRO A 42 -0.24 -8.18 4.88
C PRO A 42 -0.48 -8.49 6.36
N HIS A 43 -1.40 -9.45 6.61
CA HIS A 43 -2.00 -9.72 7.92
C HIS A 43 -0.98 -9.89 9.06
N PRO A 44 -1.07 -9.08 10.12
CA PRO A 44 -0.15 -9.11 11.27
C PRO A 44 0.01 -10.50 11.89
N LEU A 45 -1.10 -11.19 12.15
CA LEU A 45 -1.10 -12.51 12.80
C LEU A 45 -0.64 -13.66 11.89
N HIS A 46 -0.46 -13.39 10.58
CA HIS A 46 0.07 -14.35 9.61
C HIS A 46 1.48 -13.99 9.14
N GLN A 47 2.32 -13.49 10.06
CA GLN A 47 3.71 -13.11 9.82
C GLN A 47 3.85 -11.95 8.82
N GLY A 48 2.80 -11.14 8.65
CA GLY A 48 2.85 -9.92 7.86
C GLY A 48 3.78 -8.88 8.50
N THR A 49 4.69 -8.33 7.72
CA THR A 49 5.59 -7.26 8.12
C THR A 49 5.91 -6.36 6.94
N MET A 50 6.43 -5.16 7.18
CA MET A 50 6.93 -4.24 6.14
C MET A 50 8.06 -4.83 5.29
N HIS A 51 8.64 -5.98 5.69
CA HIS A 51 9.68 -6.72 4.96
C HIS A 51 9.13 -7.83 4.07
N ASN A 52 7.81 -8.04 4.04
CA ASN A 52 7.18 -9.03 3.16
C ASN A 52 7.64 -8.82 1.70
N LYS A 53 7.83 -9.92 0.94
CA LYS A 53 8.38 -9.87 -0.43
C LYS A 53 7.50 -9.07 -1.39
N VAL A 54 6.18 -9.13 -1.27
CA VAL A 54 5.26 -8.33 -2.09
C VAL A 54 5.40 -6.86 -1.73
N VAL A 55 5.39 -6.50 -0.44
CA VAL A 55 5.58 -5.13 0.06
C VAL A 55 6.91 -4.53 -0.41
N THR A 56 8.00 -5.31 -0.31
CA THR A 56 9.31 -4.86 -0.81
C THR A 56 9.36 -4.74 -2.33
N THR A 57 8.57 -5.53 -3.05
CA THR A 57 8.43 -5.42 -4.52
C THR A 57 7.68 -4.15 -4.89
N LEU A 58 6.58 -3.83 -4.20
CA LEU A 58 5.87 -2.56 -4.37
C LEU A 58 6.79 -1.36 -4.14
N ALA A 59 7.56 -1.38 -3.05
CA ALA A 59 8.55 -0.32 -2.80
C ALA A 59 9.58 -0.20 -3.93
N LYS A 60 10.11 -1.32 -4.42
CA LYS A 60 11.09 -1.35 -5.53
C LYS A 60 10.52 -0.81 -6.84
N SER A 61 9.22 -0.91 -7.06
CA SER A 61 8.56 -0.38 -8.26
C SER A 61 8.63 1.14 -8.34
N VAL A 62 8.78 1.84 -7.21
CA VAL A 62 8.66 3.30 -7.13
C VAL A 62 9.87 4.01 -6.52
N MET A 63 10.68 3.35 -5.70
CA MET A 63 11.70 3.98 -4.85
C MET A 63 12.83 4.70 -5.59
N GLN A 64 12.96 4.48 -6.89
CA GLN A 64 13.93 5.21 -7.73
C GLN A 64 13.46 6.63 -8.07
N GLN A 65 12.17 6.89 -8.01
CA GLN A 65 11.56 8.15 -8.41
C GLN A 65 10.71 8.79 -7.30
N LEU A 66 10.21 7.99 -6.34
CA LEU A 66 9.37 8.47 -5.25
C LEU A 66 10.01 8.15 -3.88
N PRO A 67 9.94 9.08 -2.91
CA PRO A 67 10.06 8.72 -1.51
C PRO A 67 9.10 7.59 -1.16
N THR A 68 9.56 6.59 -0.39
CA THR A 68 8.72 5.48 0.06
C THR A 68 8.70 5.38 1.58
N VAL A 69 7.55 5.05 2.12
CA VAL A 69 7.33 4.78 3.53
C VAL A 69 6.71 3.39 3.65
N ARG A 70 7.39 2.49 4.33
CA ARG A 70 6.85 1.23 4.82
C ARG A 70 6.82 1.28 6.33
N PHE A 71 5.87 0.64 6.95
CA PHE A 71 5.75 0.62 8.40
C PHE A 71 5.21 -0.72 8.88
N ASN A 72 5.40 -1.02 10.13
CA ASN A 72 4.77 -2.15 10.79
C ASN A 72 3.53 -1.65 11.55
N PHE A 73 2.38 -2.30 11.30
CA PHE A 73 1.18 -2.08 12.09
C PHE A 73 1.40 -2.42 13.57
N ARG A 74 0.50 -1.95 14.42
CA ARG A 74 0.51 -2.24 15.86
C ARG A 74 0.76 -3.73 16.16
N GLY A 75 1.57 -4.01 17.16
CA GLY A 75 1.90 -5.38 17.59
C GLY A 75 2.83 -6.16 16.66
N VAL A 76 3.37 -5.55 15.61
CA VAL A 76 4.27 -6.21 14.66
C VAL A 76 5.70 -5.70 14.85
N MET A 77 6.65 -6.63 15.02
CA MET A 77 8.08 -6.35 15.23
C MET A 77 8.30 -5.28 16.32
N ASP A 78 8.87 -4.13 15.96
CA ASP A 78 9.19 -3.04 16.88
C ASP A 78 8.05 -2.01 17.04
N SER A 79 6.89 -2.24 16.43
CA SER A 79 5.68 -1.46 16.68
C SER A 79 4.96 -1.93 17.95
N GLU A 80 4.59 -0.98 18.79
CA GLU A 80 3.86 -1.23 20.03
C GLU A 80 2.36 -1.49 19.76
N GLY A 81 1.63 -1.87 20.82
CA GLY A 81 0.20 -2.18 20.74
C GLY A 81 -0.08 -3.64 20.45
N VAL A 82 -1.33 -3.93 20.08
CA VAL A 82 -1.82 -5.27 19.73
C VAL A 82 -2.73 -5.18 18.51
N TYR A 83 -2.80 -6.25 17.72
CA TYR A 83 -3.69 -6.38 16.59
C TYR A 83 -5.15 -6.10 16.97
N ASP A 84 -5.87 -5.33 16.15
CA ASP A 84 -7.21 -4.82 16.42
C ASP A 84 -8.15 -4.96 15.20
N ASP A 85 -8.18 -6.16 14.62
CA ASP A 85 -9.10 -6.60 13.56
C ASP A 85 -9.26 -5.63 12.36
N GLY A 86 -8.22 -4.85 12.07
CA GLY A 86 -8.19 -3.88 10.97
C GLY A 86 -8.77 -2.50 11.34
N ILE A 87 -9.39 -2.34 12.51
CA ILE A 87 -9.92 -1.06 12.98
C ILE A 87 -8.77 -0.17 13.45
N GLY A 88 -8.01 -0.64 14.40
CA GLY A 88 -6.85 0.08 14.90
C GLY A 88 -5.75 0.24 13.86
N GLU A 89 -5.59 -0.70 12.95
CA GLU A 89 -4.62 -0.60 11.86
C GLU A 89 -4.95 0.53 10.87
N GLN A 90 -6.23 0.88 10.71
CA GLN A 90 -6.64 2.08 9.96
C GLN A 90 -6.21 3.36 10.69
N GLU A 91 -6.30 3.39 12.03
CA GLU A 91 -5.82 4.51 12.83
C GLU A 91 -4.29 4.65 12.75
N ASP A 92 -3.55 3.52 12.76
CA ASP A 92 -2.11 3.51 12.56
C ASP A 92 -1.72 4.11 11.21
N LEU A 93 -2.40 3.68 10.13
CA LEU A 93 -2.18 4.24 8.80
C LEU A 93 -2.47 5.73 8.76
N ASN A 94 -3.55 6.20 9.39
CA ASN A 94 -3.86 7.62 9.48
C ASN A 94 -2.76 8.41 10.20
N ALA A 95 -2.18 7.87 11.27
CA ALA A 95 -1.04 8.49 11.97
C ALA A 95 0.20 8.57 11.07
N VAL A 96 0.50 7.50 10.30
CA VAL A 96 1.60 7.49 9.33
C VAL A 96 1.37 8.54 8.22
N LEU A 97 0.17 8.62 7.66
CA LEU A 97 -0.16 9.60 6.62
C LEU A 97 -0.05 11.04 7.14
N ALA A 98 -0.52 11.30 8.36
CA ALA A 98 -0.39 12.62 9.01
C ALA A 98 1.09 13.00 9.21
N TRP A 99 1.92 12.06 9.67
CA TRP A 99 3.36 12.26 9.80
C TRP A 99 4.04 12.52 8.45
N VAL A 100 3.70 11.76 7.40
CA VAL A 100 4.23 11.96 6.05
C VAL A 100 3.93 13.38 5.54
N LYS A 101 2.71 13.88 5.74
CA LYS A 101 2.34 15.24 5.34
C LYS A 101 3.12 16.33 6.09
N GLN A 102 3.56 16.06 7.32
CA GLN A 102 4.39 16.99 8.08
C GLN A 102 5.84 17.05 7.58
N ILE A 103 6.41 15.89 7.20
CA ILE A 103 7.83 15.82 6.80
C ILE A 103 8.06 16.01 5.30
N LEU A 104 7.04 15.78 4.47
CA LEU A 104 7.04 15.99 3.01
C LEU A 104 5.86 16.88 2.61
N PRO A 105 5.80 18.13 3.07
CA PRO A 105 4.70 19.02 2.74
C PRO A 105 4.62 19.24 1.22
N GLY A 106 3.42 19.17 0.67
CA GLY A 106 3.18 19.35 -0.76
C GLY A 106 3.36 18.12 -1.63
N HIS A 107 3.82 16.98 -1.08
CA HIS A 107 3.81 15.72 -1.84
C HIS A 107 2.41 15.13 -1.90
N GLN A 108 2.07 14.58 -3.07
CA GLN A 108 0.84 13.83 -3.31
C GLN A 108 0.97 12.42 -2.73
N LEU A 109 -0.11 11.90 -2.14
CA LEU A 109 -0.11 10.61 -1.47
C LEU A 109 -0.48 9.48 -2.44
N LEU A 110 0.45 8.56 -2.67
CA LEU A 110 0.24 7.29 -3.31
C LEU A 110 0.13 6.22 -2.23
N LEU A 111 -1.07 5.66 -2.04
CA LEU A 111 -1.31 4.64 -1.02
C LEU A 111 -1.30 3.26 -1.66
N MET A 112 -0.50 2.35 -1.12
CA MET A 112 -0.40 0.97 -1.59
C MET A 112 -0.67 -0.01 -0.45
N GLY A 113 -1.24 -1.18 -0.77
CA GLY A 113 -1.41 -2.23 0.22
C GLY A 113 -1.49 -3.62 -0.37
N PHE A 114 -0.98 -4.61 0.37
CA PHE A 114 -1.07 -6.02 0.00
C PHE A 114 -1.95 -6.78 0.97
N SER A 115 -2.89 -7.58 0.44
CA SER A 115 -3.77 -8.46 1.20
C SER A 115 -4.53 -7.70 2.31
N PHE A 116 -4.32 -8.00 3.59
CA PHE A 116 -4.83 -7.22 4.73
C PHE A 116 -4.49 -5.73 4.61
N GLY A 117 -3.24 -5.39 4.27
CA GLY A 117 -2.84 -4.01 4.06
C GLY A 117 -3.58 -3.35 2.89
N GLY A 118 -4.02 -4.13 1.89
CA GLY A 118 -4.90 -3.67 0.82
C GLY A 118 -6.30 -3.33 1.30
N PHE A 119 -6.86 -4.13 2.23
CA PHE A 119 -8.12 -3.82 2.90
C PHE A 119 -8.01 -2.53 3.74
N VAL A 120 -6.99 -2.42 4.59
CA VAL A 120 -6.78 -1.23 5.43
C VAL A 120 -6.59 0.03 4.57
N ALA A 121 -5.79 -0.08 3.50
CA ALA A 121 -5.54 1.04 2.58
C ALA A 121 -6.82 1.52 1.89
N ALA A 122 -7.64 0.59 1.39
CA ALA A 122 -8.91 0.91 0.74
C ALA A 122 -9.92 1.54 1.72
N SER A 123 -10.02 0.99 2.94
CA SER A 123 -10.91 1.53 3.99
C SER A 123 -10.52 2.95 4.41
N VAL A 124 -9.22 3.24 4.51
CA VAL A 124 -8.75 4.60 4.82
C VAL A 124 -8.96 5.54 3.64
N ALA A 125 -8.73 5.09 2.40
CA ALA A 125 -8.96 5.91 1.22
C ALA A 125 -10.44 6.30 1.05
N ASP A 126 -11.37 5.46 1.49
CA ASP A 126 -12.82 5.74 1.46
C ASP A 126 -13.25 6.89 2.40
N THR A 127 -12.44 7.19 3.41
CA THR A 127 -12.73 8.26 4.40
C THR A 127 -11.89 9.53 4.18
N ARG A 128 -11.11 9.60 3.08
CA ARG A 128 -10.13 10.67 2.84
C ARG A 128 -10.16 11.16 1.41
N ASP A 129 -10.08 12.47 1.23
CA ASP A 129 -10.01 13.17 -0.06
C ASP A 129 -8.59 13.60 -0.46
N ASP A 130 -7.59 13.36 0.39
CA ASP A 130 -6.19 13.74 0.17
C ASP A 130 -5.29 12.60 -0.33
N ILE A 131 -5.86 11.42 -0.61
CA ILE A 131 -5.17 10.33 -1.32
C ILE A 131 -5.29 10.59 -2.82
N ASN A 132 -4.15 10.63 -3.52
CA ASN A 132 -4.11 10.95 -4.94
C ASN A 132 -4.18 9.71 -5.83
N TYR A 133 -3.74 8.56 -5.31
CA TYR A 133 -3.80 7.28 -6.00
C TYR A 133 -3.81 6.12 -5.02
N LEU A 134 -4.67 5.13 -5.26
CA LEU A 134 -4.76 3.90 -4.48
C LEU A 134 -4.37 2.70 -5.35
N LEU A 135 -3.44 1.87 -4.87
CA LEU A 135 -3.08 0.60 -5.49
C LEU A 135 -3.16 -0.53 -4.47
N THR A 136 -4.04 -1.50 -4.70
CA THR A 136 -4.17 -2.67 -3.84
C THR A 136 -3.78 -3.95 -4.58
N VAL A 137 -3.00 -4.79 -3.92
CA VAL A 137 -2.57 -6.09 -4.44
C VAL A 137 -3.26 -7.18 -3.64
N ALA A 138 -4.08 -7.99 -4.31
CA ALA A 138 -4.87 -9.08 -3.74
C ALA A 138 -5.55 -8.67 -2.40
N PRO A 139 -6.33 -7.56 -2.36
CA PRO A 139 -6.89 -7.05 -1.12
C PRO A 139 -7.79 -8.09 -0.44
N ALA A 140 -7.75 -8.15 0.90
CA ALA A 140 -8.46 -9.17 1.68
C ALA A 140 -9.96 -8.85 1.79
N LEU A 141 -10.75 -9.15 0.75
CA LEU A 141 -12.17 -8.79 0.62
C LEU A 141 -13.06 -9.29 1.77
N ARG A 142 -12.67 -10.38 2.44
CA ARG A 142 -13.46 -10.97 3.54
C ARG A 142 -13.39 -10.20 4.86
N LEU A 143 -12.46 -9.24 4.96
CA LEU A 143 -12.29 -8.44 6.18
C LEU A 143 -13.20 -7.20 6.22
N GLY A 144 -13.77 -6.83 5.09
CA GLY A 144 -14.70 -5.71 5.00
C GLY A 144 -15.63 -5.84 3.80
N ASN A 145 -16.68 -5.03 3.77
CA ASN A 145 -17.59 -4.99 2.63
C ASN A 145 -17.09 -3.94 1.61
N PHE A 146 -16.38 -4.40 0.60
CA PHE A 146 -15.82 -3.55 -0.45
C PHE A 146 -16.89 -2.86 -1.31
N ASP A 147 -18.12 -3.41 -1.38
CA ASP A 147 -19.23 -2.79 -2.10
C ASP A 147 -19.70 -1.48 -1.44
N LEU A 148 -19.31 -1.26 -0.18
CA LEU A 148 -19.61 -0.04 0.56
C LEU A 148 -18.51 1.03 0.45
N LEU A 149 -17.38 0.74 -0.19
CA LEU A 149 -16.30 1.71 -0.41
C LEU A 149 -16.64 2.61 -1.60
N THR A 150 -17.62 3.49 -1.42
CA THR A 150 -18.21 4.33 -2.48
C THR A 150 -17.67 5.76 -2.51
N GLU A 151 -16.90 6.15 -1.50
CA GLU A 151 -16.38 7.51 -1.31
C GLU A 151 -14.89 7.65 -1.68
N VAL A 152 -14.25 6.58 -2.19
CA VAL A 152 -12.84 6.66 -2.64
C VAL A 152 -12.71 7.68 -3.77
N ALA A 153 -12.13 8.83 -3.46
CA ALA A 153 -12.09 10.00 -4.35
C ALA A 153 -11.01 9.92 -5.44
N CYS A 154 -10.05 9.00 -5.32
CA CYS A 154 -8.91 8.87 -6.24
C CYS A 154 -9.06 7.70 -7.22
N PRO A 155 -8.25 7.65 -8.30
CA PRO A 155 -8.12 6.43 -9.10
C PRO A 155 -7.65 5.26 -8.24
N TRP A 156 -8.23 4.08 -8.48
CA TRP A 156 -7.93 2.86 -7.71
C TRP A 156 -7.60 1.70 -8.65
N SER A 157 -6.39 1.15 -8.53
CA SER A 157 -5.97 -0.07 -9.21
C SER A 157 -5.95 -1.27 -8.27
N VAL A 158 -6.51 -2.39 -8.76
CA VAL A 158 -6.50 -3.70 -8.08
C VAL A 158 -5.69 -4.67 -8.93
N ILE A 159 -4.58 -5.20 -8.40
CA ILE A 159 -3.75 -6.20 -9.07
C ILE A 159 -3.89 -7.53 -8.32
N PHE A 160 -4.16 -8.62 -9.01
CA PHE A 160 -4.31 -9.93 -8.37
C PHE A 160 -3.89 -11.08 -9.31
N GLY A 161 -3.66 -12.25 -8.72
CA GLY A 161 -3.35 -13.47 -9.46
C GLY A 161 -4.60 -14.33 -9.68
N ASP A 162 -4.69 -15.01 -10.82
CA ASP A 162 -5.77 -15.94 -11.14
C ASP A 162 -5.64 -17.30 -10.44
N GLN A 163 -4.50 -17.55 -9.79
CA GLN A 163 -4.21 -18.76 -9.00
C GLN A 163 -4.08 -18.44 -7.50
N ASP A 164 -4.71 -17.35 -7.04
CA ASP A 164 -4.72 -16.97 -5.62
C ASP A 164 -5.55 -17.99 -4.81
N ASP A 165 -4.92 -18.61 -3.82
CA ASP A 165 -5.51 -19.62 -2.93
C ASP A 165 -5.91 -19.07 -1.55
N VAL A 166 -5.70 -17.79 -1.31
CA VAL A 166 -6.01 -17.09 -0.05
C VAL A 166 -7.20 -16.15 -0.23
N VAL A 167 -7.16 -15.31 -1.27
CA VAL A 167 -8.27 -14.43 -1.66
C VAL A 167 -8.84 -14.93 -2.97
N SER A 168 -10.14 -15.20 -3.01
CA SER A 168 -10.82 -15.76 -4.19
C SER A 168 -10.60 -14.89 -5.43
N PRO A 169 -9.97 -15.40 -6.50
CA PRO A 169 -9.84 -14.65 -7.75
C PRO A 169 -11.18 -14.29 -8.36
N LEU A 170 -12.21 -15.10 -8.14
CA LEU A 170 -13.57 -14.82 -8.65
C LEU A 170 -14.19 -13.63 -7.91
N ASP A 171 -13.97 -13.51 -6.60
CA ASP A 171 -14.47 -12.39 -5.83
C ASP A 171 -13.74 -11.09 -6.23
N LEU A 172 -12.41 -11.16 -6.44
CA LEU A 172 -11.61 -10.04 -6.94
C LEU A 172 -12.02 -9.63 -8.36
N GLN A 173 -12.31 -10.60 -9.23
CA GLN A 173 -12.83 -10.32 -10.56
C GLN A 173 -14.22 -9.69 -10.49
N SER A 174 -15.08 -10.16 -9.59
CA SER A 174 -16.41 -9.56 -9.37
C SER A 174 -16.32 -8.11 -8.92
N LEU A 175 -15.39 -7.78 -8.01
CA LEU A 175 -15.14 -6.39 -7.60
C LEU A 175 -14.72 -5.51 -8.79
N VAL A 176 -13.89 -6.04 -9.69
CA VAL A 176 -13.44 -5.32 -10.90
C VAL A 176 -14.55 -5.16 -11.93
N ASP A 177 -15.37 -6.17 -12.11
CA ASP A 177 -16.48 -6.17 -13.08
C ASP A 177 -17.65 -5.31 -12.60
N ASN A 178 -17.86 -5.20 -11.27
CA ASN A 178 -18.91 -4.42 -10.64
C ASN A 178 -18.31 -3.47 -9.60
N PRO A 179 -17.49 -2.49 -10.01
CA PRO A 179 -16.74 -1.67 -9.08
C PRO A 179 -17.67 -0.72 -8.30
N PRO A 180 -17.44 -0.50 -7.00
CA PRO A 180 -18.19 0.45 -6.19
C PRO A 180 -17.99 1.90 -6.66
N ILE A 181 -16.88 2.17 -7.34
CA ILE A 181 -16.55 3.47 -7.93
C ILE A 181 -16.06 3.30 -9.37
N VAL A 182 -16.35 4.27 -10.23
CA VAL A 182 -16.02 4.22 -11.67
C VAL A 182 -14.53 4.28 -11.98
N THR A 183 -13.72 4.75 -11.04
CA THR A 183 -12.27 4.88 -11.20
C THR A 183 -11.50 3.61 -10.84
N LEU A 184 -12.16 2.59 -10.28
CA LEU A 184 -11.53 1.31 -10.00
C LEU A 184 -11.25 0.55 -11.30
N LYS A 185 -10.01 0.06 -11.43
CA LYS A 185 -9.55 -0.78 -12.54
C LYS A 185 -8.84 -2.02 -11.99
N GLY A 186 -8.99 -3.14 -12.68
CA GLY A 186 -8.35 -4.40 -12.32
C GLY A 186 -7.31 -4.87 -13.32
N GLN A 187 -6.27 -5.53 -12.83
CA GLN A 187 -5.26 -6.20 -13.64
C GLN A 187 -5.00 -7.60 -13.08
N VAL A 188 -5.14 -8.61 -13.93
CA VAL A 188 -4.91 -10.02 -13.57
C VAL A 188 -3.52 -10.45 -14.00
N LEU A 189 -2.73 -10.98 -13.07
CA LEU A 189 -1.47 -11.65 -13.35
C LEU A 189 -1.71 -13.16 -13.50
N VAL A 190 -1.77 -13.62 -14.75
CA VAL A 190 -2.04 -15.02 -15.09
C VAL A 190 -0.94 -15.94 -14.52
N GLY A 191 -1.35 -17.00 -13.83
CA GLY A 191 -0.49 -17.99 -13.20
C GLY A 191 0.15 -17.51 -11.89
N ALA A 192 -0.28 -16.39 -11.33
CA ALA A 192 0.19 -15.91 -10.03
C ALA A 192 -0.75 -16.36 -8.90
N GLY A 193 -0.17 -16.89 -7.82
CA GLY A 193 -0.85 -17.11 -6.53
C GLY A 193 -0.74 -15.89 -5.62
N HIS A 194 -1.31 -15.99 -4.41
CA HIS A 194 -1.41 -14.88 -3.45
C HIS A 194 -0.10 -14.13 -3.18
N PHE A 195 0.99 -14.85 -2.98
CA PHE A 195 2.31 -14.27 -2.66
C PHE A 195 3.18 -13.99 -3.91
N PHE A 196 2.65 -14.18 -5.10
CA PHE A 196 3.35 -13.95 -6.37
C PHE A 196 4.71 -14.68 -6.45
N HIS A 197 4.82 -15.88 -5.87
CA HIS A 197 6.04 -16.70 -5.94
C HIS A 197 6.43 -16.98 -7.39
N GLY A 198 7.70 -16.67 -7.73
CA GLY A 198 8.19 -16.78 -9.11
C GLY A 198 7.68 -15.70 -10.07
N ARG A 199 6.77 -14.81 -9.63
CA ARG A 199 6.12 -13.78 -10.45
C ARG A 199 6.31 -12.35 -9.92
N LEU A 200 7.21 -12.14 -8.93
CA LEU A 200 7.44 -10.82 -8.31
C LEU A 200 7.98 -9.78 -9.31
N LEU A 201 8.77 -10.19 -10.31
CA LEU A 201 9.22 -9.28 -11.37
C LEU A 201 8.07 -8.87 -12.30
N ASP A 202 7.12 -9.77 -12.55
CA ASP A 202 5.93 -9.45 -13.34
C ASP A 202 5.01 -8.51 -12.58
N LEU A 203 4.85 -8.72 -11.26
CA LEU A 203 4.14 -7.78 -10.38
C LEU A 203 4.81 -6.40 -10.40
N GLN A 204 6.15 -6.35 -10.28
CA GLN A 204 6.89 -5.08 -10.33
C GLN A 204 6.64 -4.33 -11.63
N ARG A 205 6.69 -5.02 -12.77
CA ARG A 205 6.42 -4.43 -14.10
C ARG A 205 4.96 -3.98 -14.23
N CYS A 206 4.01 -4.79 -13.74
CA CYS A 206 2.59 -4.47 -13.75
C CYS A 206 2.32 -3.16 -12.98
N VAL A 207 2.87 -3.04 -11.77
CA VAL A 207 2.77 -1.82 -10.94
C VAL A 207 3.41 -0.63 -11.66
N ALA A 208 4.62 -0.76 -12.20
CA ALA A 208 5.30 0.33 -12.90
C ALA A 208 4.51 0.81 -14.13
N ASN A 209 4.01 -0.12 -14.96
CA ASN A 209 3.17 0.20 -16.12
C ASN A 209 1.88 0.95 -15.72
N ASP A 210 1.24 0.51 -14.66
CA ASP A 210 0.03 1.14 -14.13
C ASP A 210 0.31 2.58 -13.68
N LEU A 211 1.40 2.82 -12.96
CA LEU A 211 1.78 4.14 -12.45
C LEU A 211 2.15 5.14 -13.54
N VAL A 212 2.71 4.69 -14.68
CA VAL A 212 2.96 5.59 -15.84
C VAL A 212 1.68 6.29 -16.30
N SER A 213 0.54 5.64 -16.16
CA SER A 213 -0.77 6.19 -16.57
C SER A 213 -1.40 7.13 -15.53
N HIS A 214 -0.88 7.14 -14.29
CA HIS A 214 -1.52 7.82 -13.16
C HIS A 214 -0.63 8.82 -12.42
N ILE A 215 0.69 8.71 -12.58
CA ILE A 215 1.66 9.56 -11.89
C ILE A 215 2.42 10.40 -12.92
N ASP A 216 2.20 11.70 -12.90
CA ASP A 216 2.85 12.63 -13.83
C ASP A 216 4.37 12.58 -13.71
N GLY A 217 5.03 12.34 -14.85
CA GLY A 217 6.48 12.24 -14.92
C GLY A 217 7.07 10.89 -14.50
N PHE A 218 6.26 9.91 -14.07
CA PHE A 218 6.74 8.56 -13.75
C PHE A 218 7.16 7.82 -15.03
N VAL A 219 8.32 7.16 -15.01
CA VAL A 219 8.88 6.42 -16.14
C VAL A 219 9.32 5.01 -15.69
N ILE A 220 9.41 4.06 -16.66
CA ILE A 220 9.83 2.66 -16.41
C ILE A 220 11.33 2.53 -16.68
#